data_604a69545e1e39fb841a254ec9b5f959
#
_entry.id   604a69545e1e39fb841a254ec9b5f959
#
_cell.length_a   1.000
_cell.length_b   1.000
_cell.length_c   1.000
_cell.angle_alpha   90.00
_cell.angle_beta   90.00
_cell.angle_gamma   90.00
#
_symmetry.space_group_name_H-M   'P 1'
#
loop_
_entity.id
_entity.type
_entity.pdbx_description
1 polymer ?
#
loop_
_entity_poly.entity_id
_entity_poly.type
_entity_poly.pdbx_seq_one_letter_code
_entity_poly.pdbx_strand_id
1 'polypeptide(L)'
;LDDIDQQGIKTITCLGDLVGYGPQPNEVVELVRQRAIPTCQGCWDEDIIDGLNACECSYPSQLAERRGHHAHHWTADRLTDDNKAFLAQLPTTLRRDKLLFVHGSPNSQHEYLLPDMNAFAALERVETAGAETLFCGHTHQPYVRELSGGSIRVSVQQRGNEQASEQEMTLPMRRIVNAGSVGEPRHGSTKATYVVHDDNTGEVSIREVDYDVAKTCRAIVEAGLPDVFAWRLSHGFEYAERAEDASHVCER
;
A
#
# COMPACT_ATOMS: atom_id res chain seq x y z
N LEU A 1 7.89 -10.85 -10.06
CA LEU A 1 7.21 -11.07 -11.34
C LEU A 1 7.41 -12.50 -11.85
N ASP A 2 8.59 -13.08 -11.69
CA ASP A 2 8.89 -14.45 -12.15
C ASP A 2 7.94 -15.49 -11.56
N ASP A 3 7.60 -15.38 -10.28
CA ASP A 3 6.62 -16.26 -9.62
C ASP A 3 5.21 -16.12 -10.23
N ILE A 4 4.79 -14.89 -10.53
CA ILE A 4 3.52 -14.60 -11.22
C ILE A 4 3.51 -15.23 -12.63
N ASP A 5 4.60 -15.08 -13.37
CA ASP A 5 4.75 -15.65 -14.71
C ASP A 5 4.73 -17.18 -14.70
N GLN A 6 5.37 -17.82 -13.71
CA GLN A 6 5.36 -19.28 -13.53
C GLN A 6 3.96 -19.82 -13.23
N GLN A 7 3.10 -19.04 -12.59
CA GLN A 7 1.70 -19.40 -12.36
C GLN A 7 0.79 -19.17 -13.58
N GLY A 8 1.34 -18.61 -14.67
CA GLY A 8 0.60 -18.32 -15.88
C GLY A 8 -0.37 -17.14 -15.78
N ILE A 9 -0.28 -16.34 -14.72
CA ILE A 9 -1.10 -15.15 -14.51
C ILE A 9 -0.70 -14.08 -15.52
N LYS A 10 -1.67 -13.49 -16.23
CA LYS A 10 -1.44 -12.52 -17.31
C LYS A 10 -1.83 -11.10 -16.95
N THR A 11 -2.82 -10.94 -16.07
CA THR A 11 -3.30 -9.62 -15.65
C THR A 11 -2.67 -9.25 -14.32
N ILE A 12 -1.88 -8.18 -14.31
CA ILE A 12 -1.19 -7.66 -13.13
C ILE A 12 -1.64 -6.23 -12.94
N THR A 13 -1.84 -5.82 -11.70
CA THR A 13 -2.07 -4.42 -11.32
C THR A 13 -1.09 -4.07 -10.20
N CYS A 14 -0.40 -2.95 -10.31
CA CYS A 14 0.46 -2.41 -9.27
C CYS A 14 -0.29 -1.32 -8.49
N LEU A 15 -0.11 -1.30 -7.17
CA LEU A 15 -0.81 -0.40 -6.27
C LEU A 15 0.02 0.84 -5.89
N GLY A 16 1.07 1.15 -6.65
CA GLY A 16 1.89 2.35 -6.45
C GLY A 16 3.11 2.14 -5.57
N ASP A 17 3.75 3.24 -5.23
CA ASP A 17 5.04 3.29 -4.56
C ASP A 17 6.09 2.48 -5.32
N LEU A 18 6.24 2.78 -6.62
CA LEU A 18 7.28 2.18 -7.46
C LEU A 18 8.67 2.57 -7.00
N VAL A 19 8.78 3.70 -6.32
CA VAL A 19 10.03 4.30 -5.86
C VAL A 19 10.01 4.52 -4.34
N GLY A 20 11.17 4.81 -3.78
CA GLY A 20 11.36 4.99 -2.35
C GLY A 20 12.12 3.82 -1.71
N TYR A 21 12.83 4.06 -0.64
CA TYR A 21 13.62 3.12 0.18
C TYR A 21 14.63 2.25 -0.58
N GLY A 22 14.30 1.78 -1.78
CA GLY A 22 15.13 0.85 -2.56
C GLY A 22 16.17 1.56 -3.43
N PRO A 23 17.30 0.88 -3.76
CA PRO A 23 18.44 1.49 -4.44
C PRO A 23 18.33 1.52 -5.98
N GLN A 24 17.24 1.04 -6.56
CA GLN A 24 17.08 0.84 -8.01
C GLN A 24 15.76 1.45 -8.54
N PRO A 25 15.50 2.77 -8.32
CA PRO A 25 14.22 3.37 -8.66
C PRO A 25 13.94 3.37 -10.16
N ASN A 26 14.95 3.63 -11.01
CA ASN A 26 14.76 3.65 -12.47
C ASN A 26 14.44 2.27 -13.02
N GLU A 27 15.17 1.26 -12.57
CA GLU A 27 15.01 -0.12 -13.03
C GLU A 27 13.62 -0.66 -12.70
N VAL A 28 13.06 -0.29 -11.54
CA VAL A 28 11.69 -0.68 -11.16
C VAL A 28 10.67 0.00 -12.08
N VAL A 29 10.78 1.32 -12.26
CA VAL A 29 9.87 2.07 -13.14
C VAL A 29 9.94 1.54 -14.58
N GLU A 30 11.14 1.32 -15.10
CA GLU A 30 11.34 0.81 -16.45
C GLU A 30 10.78 -0.60 -16.63
N LEU A 31 10.94 -1.48 -15.64
CA LEU A 31 10.37 -2.83 -15.65
C LEU A 31 8.84 -2.81 -15.71
N VAL A 32 8.20 -1.96 -14.91
CA VAL A 32 6.74 -1.78 -14.89
C VAL A 32 6.25 -1.24 -16.24
N ARG A 33 6.95 -0.25 -16.81
CA ARG A 33 6.65 0.31 -18.14
C ARG A 33 6.80 -0.72 -19.25
N GLN A 34 7.91 -1.46 -19.28
CA GLN A 34 8.19 -2.49 -20.27
C GLN A 34 7.16 -3.63 -20.25
N ARG A 35 6.68 -3.97 -19.04
CA ARG A 35 5.64 -4.98 -18.85
C ARG A 35 4.23 -4.43 -19.07
N ALA A 36 4.09 -3.12 -19.32
CA ALA A 36 2.81 -2.41 -19.45
C ALA A 36 1.84 -2.73 -18.30
N ILE A 37 2.34 -2.76 -17.07
CA ILE A 37 1.53 -3.07 -15.87
C ILE A 37 0.70 -1.85 -15.50
N PRO A 38 -0.65 -1.91 -15.52
CA PRO A 38 -1.48 -0.86 -14.97
C PRO A 38 -1.12 -0.58 -13.52
N THR A 39 -0.86 0.68 -13.20
CA THR A 39 -0.31 1.09 -11.91
C THR A 39 -1.08 2.28 -11.35
N CYS A 40 -1.46 2.24 -10.07
CA CYS A 40 -1.91 3.42 -9.33
C CYS A 40 -0.69 4.24 -8.90
N GLN A 41 -0.84 5.55 -8.79
CA GLN A 41 0.17 6.40 -8.18
C GLN A 41 0.17 6.17 -6.66
N GLY A 42 1.33 5.91 -6.07
CA GLY A 42 1.53 5.84 -4.63
C GLY A 42 1.91 7.18 -4.03
N CYS A 43 1.95 7.27 -2.70
CA CYS A 43 2.29 8.51 -1.99
C CYS A 43 3.75 8.93 -2.23
N TRP A 44 4.69 8.00 -2.31
CA TRP A 44 6.07 8.30 -2.67
C TRP A 44 6.24 8.73 -4.13
N ASP A 45 5.47 8.12 -5.04
CA ASP A 45 5.48 8.52 -6.46
C ASP A 45 5.02 9.97 -6.61
N GLU A 46 3.92 10.37 -5.91
CA GLU A 46 3.36 11.72 -5.89
C GLU A 46 4.34 12.72 -5.30
N ASP A 47 4.82 12.48 -4.08
CA ASP A 47 5.67 13.41 -3.35
C ASP A 47 6.98 13.73 -4.08
N ILE A 48 7.57 12.73 -4.75
CA ILE A 48 8.78 12.92 -5.56
C ILE A 48 8.51 13.82 -6.76
N ILE A 49 7.34 13.71 -7.38
CA ILE A 49 6.96 14.53 -8.54
C ILE A 49 6.66 15.96 -8.09
N ASP A 50 5.95 16.12 -7.00
CA ASP A 50 5.54 17.44 -6.48
C ASP A 50 6.69 18.21 -5.82
N GLY A 51 7.84 17.54 -5.64
CA GLY A 51 9.01 18.14 -4.99
C GLY A 51 8.81 18.38 -3.50
N LEU A 52 7.89 17.66 -2.88
CA LEU A 52 7.63 17.71 -1.45
C LEU A 52 8.78 17.06 -0.67
N ASN A 53 8.95 17.47 0.59
CA ASN A 53 10.09 17.04 1.41
C ASN A 53 9.98 15.63 2.01
N ALA A 54 9.37 14.71 1.36
CA ALA A 54 8.97 13.36 1.72
C ALA A 54 7.49 13.25 2.11
N CYS A 55 6.96 12.03 1.97
CA CYS A 55 5.60 11.69 2.32
C CYS A 55 5.21 12.30 3.68
N GLU A 56 4.11 13.02 3.75
CA GLU A 56 3.47 13.44 5.01
C GLU A 56 3.00 12.23 5.85
N CYS A 57 3.57 11.06 5.58
CA CYS A 57 3.35 9.84 6.33
C CYS A 57 3.76 10.02 7.78
N SER A 58 3.02 9.42 8.69
CA SER A 58 3.36 9.44 10.12
C SER A 58 4.71 8.78 10.37
N TYR A 59 5.71 9.58 10.74
CA TYR A 59 6.98 9.06 11.20
C TYR A 59 6.95 8.90 12.72
N PRO A 60 7.42 7.76 13.26
CA PRO A 60 7.40 7.52 14.71
C PRO A 60 8.37 8.41 15.48
N SER A 61 9.34 9.04 14.81
CA SER A 61 10.33 9.92 15.43
C SER A 61 10.92 10.91 14.41
N GLN A 62 11.57 11.99 14.93
CA GLN A 62 12.33 12.92 14.10
C GLN A 62 13.51 12.25 13.36
N LEU A 63 14.08 11.18 13.91
CA LEU A 63 15.14 10.43 13.24
C LEU A 63 14.59 9.64 12.08
N ALA A 64 13.42 8.98 12.24
CA ALA A 64 12.73 8.30 11.16
C ALA A 64 12.36 9.26 10.03
N GLU A 65 11.86 10.44 10.38
CA GLU A 65 11.56 11.53 9.44
C GLU A 65 12.81 11.95 8.64
N ARG A 66 13.93 12.24 9.31
CA ARG A 66 15.19 12.59 8.62
C ARG A 66 15.68 11.49 7.67
N ARG A 67 15.53 10.21 8.05
CA ARG A 67 15.88 9.06 7.21
C ARG A 67 14.95 8.95 6.00
N GLY A 68 13.65 9.18 6.21
CA GLY A 68 12.67 9.28 5.12
C GLY A 68 13.01 10.38 4.13
N HIS A 69 13.30 11.59 4.62
CA HIS A 69 13.74 12.72 3.79
C HIS A 69 15.02 12.42 3.01
N HIS A 70 16.01 11.77 3.66
CA HIS A 70 17.23 11.37 2.95
C HIS A 70 16.90 10.42 1.78
N ALA A 71 16.10 9.39 2.02
CA ALA A 71 15.74 8.44 0.95
C ALA A 71 14.95 9.12 -0.16
N HIS A 72 14.08 10.05 0.18
CA HIS A 72 13.30 10.83 -0.77
C HIS A 72 14.20 11.65 -1.70
N HIS A 73 15.08 12.47 -1.13
CA HIS A 73 16.03 13.27 -1.91
C HIS A 73 16.96 12.38 -2.75
N TRP A 74 17.48 11.31 -2.14
CA TRP A 74 18.32 10.35 -2.83
C TRP A 74 17.62 9.75 -4.06
N THR A 75 16.34 9.41 -3.95
CA THR A 75 15.52 8.85 -5.03
C THR A 75 15.22 9.92 -6.08
N ALA A 76 14.79 11.12 -5.67
CA ALA A 76 14.47 12.23 -6.56
C ALA A 76 15.66 12.67 -7.43
N ASP A 77 16.88 12.65 -6.86
CA ASP A 77 18.12 13.02 -7.56
C ASP A 77 18.55 11.98 -8.60
N ARG A 78 18.12 10.72 -8.46
CA ARG A 78 18.52 9.61 -9.34
C ARG A 78 17.52 9.27 -10.42
N LEU A 79 16.24 9.60 -10.18
CA LEU A 79 15.21 9.36 -11.19
C LEU A 79 15.49 10.19 -12.44
N THR A 80 15.44 9.52 -13.60
CA THR A 80 15.47 10.21 -14.88
C THR A 80 14.21 11.03 -15.10
N ASP A 81 14.31 12.09 -15.92
CA ASP A 81 13.16 12.94 -16.25
C ASP A 81 12.04 12.14 -16.94
N ASP A 82 12.41 11.16 -17.78
CA ASP A 82 11.43 10.26 -18.42
C ASP A 82 10.67 9.40 -17.41
N ASN A 83 11.34 8.91 -16.37
CA ASN A 83 10.71 8.12 -15.31
C ASN A 83 9.86 9.01 -14.39
N LYS A 84 10.31 10.23 -14.06
CA LYS A 84 9.47 11.22 -13.38
C LYS A 84 8.21 11.55 -14.17
N ALA A 85 8.35 11.78 -15.48
CA ALA A 85 7.20 12.04 -16.33
C ALA A 85 6.22 10.86 -16.43
N PHE A 86 6.71 9.63 -16.33
CA PHE A 86 5.86 8.45 -16.25
C PHE A 86 5.11 8.39 -14.93
N LEU A 87 5.78 8.58 -13.79
CA LEU A 87 5.16 8.58 -12.46
C LEU A 87 4.07 9.68 -12.36
N ALA A 88 4.32 10.86 -12.93
CA ALA A 88 3.37 11.97 -12.95
C ALA A 88 2.08 11.69 -13.74
N GLN A 89 2.09 10.70 -14.63
CA GLN A 89 0.92 10.32 -15.43
C GLN A 89 0.12 9.16 -14.82
N LEU A 90 0.60 8.57 -13.74
CA LEU A 90 -0.10 7.47 -13.08
C LEU A 90 -1.43 7.96 -12.49
N PRO A 91 -2.52 7.23 -12.70
CA PRO A 91 -3.79 7.55 -12.07
C PRO A 91 -3.75 7.21 -10.57
N THR A 92 -4.47 7.96 -9.74
CA THR A 92 -4.60 7.67 -8.31
C THR A 92 -5.45 6.42 -8.04
N THR A 93 -6.33 6.06 -8.98
CA THR A 93 -7.22 4.91 -8.87
C THR A 93 -7.31 4.16 -10.19
N LEU A 94 -7.41 2.84 -10.10
CA LEU A 94 -7.78 1.98 -11.23
C LEU A 94 -9.06 1.23 -10.89
N ARG A 95 -9.93 1.02 -11.89
CA ARG A 95 -11.20 0.32 -11.69
C ARG A 95 -11.39 -0.74 -12.77
N ARG A 96 -11.85 -1.91 -12.35
CA ARG A 96 -12.32 -2.97 -13.24
C ARG A 96 -13.65 -3.49 -12.69
N ASP A 97 -14.75 -3.12 -13.31
CA ASP A 97 -16.11 -3.40 -12.84
C ASP A 97 -16.32 -2.93 -11.38
N LYS A 98 -16.48 -3.86 -10.48
CA LYS A 98 -16.68 -3.62 -9.04
C LYS A 98 -15.41 -3.75 -8.20
N LEU A 99 -14.28 -4.00 -8.85
CA LEU A 99 -12.97 -4.02 -8.23
C LEU A 99 -12.36 -2.62 -8.33
N LEU A 100 -11.94 -2.07 -7.20
CA LEU A 100 -11.24 -0.79 -7.12
C LEU A 100 -9.84 -1.04 -6.61
N PHE A 101 -8.86 -0.42 -7.25
CA PHE A 101 -7.45 -0.49 -6.92
C PHE A 101 -6.98 0.92 -6.57
N VAL A 102 -6.36 1.07 -5.41
CA VAL A 102 -5.82 2.33 -4.89
C VAL A 102 -4.50 2.07 -4.19
N HIS A 103 -3.71 3.11 -3.94
CA HIS A 103 -2.53 2.96 -3.10
C HIS A 103 -2.91 2.87 -1.61
N GLY A 104 -3.42 3.94 -1.03
CA GLY A 104 -3.86 4.03 0.38
C GLY A 104 -5.35 3.72 0.51
N SER A 105 -6.20 4.70 0.26
CA SER A 105 -7.65 4.58 0.30
C SER A 105 -8.31 5.28 -0.89
N PRO A 106 -9.63 5.11 -1.11
CA PRO A 106 -10.36 5.88 -2.11
C PRO A 106 -10.36 7.40 -1.85
N ASN A 107 -10.08 7.82 -0.62
CA ASN A 107 -10.10 9.22 -0.22
C ASN A 107 -8.72 9.89 -0.31
N SER A 108 -7.65 9.11 -0.12
CA SER A 108 -6.28 9.65 -0.10
C SER A 108 -5.24 8.53 -0.31
N GLN A 109 -4.17 8.84 -1.04
CA GLN A 109 -3.00 7.99 -1.20
C GLN A 109 -2.23 7.83 0.13
N HIS A 110 -2.39 8.76 1.08
CA HIS A 110 -1.73 8.80 2.38
C HIS A 110 -2.56 8.16 3.51
N GLU A 111 -3.82 7.79 3.27
CA GLU A 111 -4.66 7.18 4.31
C GLU A 111 -4.33 5.69 4.49
N TYR A 112 -4.01 5.30 5.74
CA TYR A 112 -3.77 3.91 6.10
C TYR A 112 -5.08 3.16 6.32
N LEU A 113 -5.38 2.19 5.49
CA LEU A 113 -6.44 1.21 5.75
C LEU A 113 -5.84 0.06 6.58
N LEU A 114 -5.93 0.19 7.90
CA LEU A 114 -5.40 -0.82 8.82
C LEU A 114 -6.40 -1.97 9.03
N PRO A 115 -5.92 -3.20 9.31
CA PRO A 115 -6.78 -4.36 9.49
C PRO A 115 -7.73 -4.23 10.69
N ASP A 116 -7.39 -3.41 11.69
CA ASP A 116 -8.16 -3.13 12.90
C ASP A 116 -8.94 -1.81 12.85
N MET A 117 -8.91 -1.09 11.72
CA MET A 117 -9.75 0.11 11.51
C MET A 117 -11.21 -0.18 11.88
N ASN A 118 -11.90 0.81 12.44
CA ASN A 118 -13.33 0.69 12.77
C ASN A 118 -14.13 0.17 11.56
N ALA A 119 -14.99 -0.84 11.78
CA ALA A 119 -15.68 -1.54 10.69
C ALA A 119 -16.62 -0.62 9.90
N PHE A 120 -17.26 0.35 10.54
CA PHE A 120 -18.13 1.31 9.84
C PHE A 120 -17.32 2.27 8.97
N ALA A 121 -16.18 2.76 9.46
CA ALA A 121 -15.29 3.61 8.69
C ALA A 121 -14.73 2.84 7.48
N ALA A 122 -14.32 1.59 7.69
CA ALA A 122 -13.85 0.72 6.60
C ALA A 122 -14.94 0.48 5.54
N LEU A 123 -16.17 0.18 5.97
CA LEU A 123 -17.29 -0.02 5.08
C LEU A 123 -17.64 1.25 4.30
N GLU A 124 -17.64 2.41 4.96
CA GLU A 124 -17.87 3.70 4.32
C GLU A 124 -16.91 3.96 3.17
N ARG A 125 -15.61 3.64 3.32
CA ARG A 125 -14.60 3.80 2.26
C ARG A 125 -14.95 2.98 1.02
N VAL A 126 -15.38 1.74 1.19
CA VAL A 126 -15.72 0.85 0.08
C VAL A 126 -17.04 1.25 -0.57
N GLU A 127 -18.08 1.55 0.23
CA GLU A 127 -19.41 1.92 -0.25
C GLU A 127 -19.41 3.25 -1.00
N THR A 128 -18.79 4.28 -0.43
CA THR A 128 -18.72 5.61 -1.06
C THR A 128 -17.98 5.55 -2.39
N ALA A 129 -16.98 4.67 -2.49
CA ALA A 129 -16.27 4.42 -3.74
C ALA A 129 -17.07 3.56 -4.73
N GLY A 130 -18.22 3.01 -4.36
CA GLY A 130 -19.04 2.15 -5.22
C GLY A 130 -18.34 0.86 -5.63
N ALA A 131 -17.51 0.29 -4.75
CA ALA A 131 -16.78 -0.94 -4.97
C ALA A 131 -17.41 -2.13 -4.23
N GLU A 132 -17.21 -3.36 -4.70
CA GLU A 132 -17.46 -4.57 -3.94
C GLU A 132 -16.17 -5.07 -3.27
N THR A 133 -15.05 -4.98 -3.97
CA THR A 133 -13.73 -5.28 -3.43
C THR A 133 -12.79 -4.12 -3.69
N LEU A 134 -12.15 -3.66 -2.63
CA LEU A 134 -11.11 -2.64 -2.64
C LEU A 134 -9.75 -3.29 -2.43
N PHE A 135 -8.85 -3.14 -3.39
CA PHE A 135 -7.45 -3.53 -3.28
C PHE A 135 -6.60 -2.32 -2.93
N CYS A 136 -5.76 -2.45 -1.91
CA CYS A 136 -4.87 -1.38 -1.44
C CYS A 136 -3.48 -1.91 -1.06
N GLY A 137 -2.55 -0.99 -0.84
CA GLY A 137 -1.19 -1.23 -0.36
C GLY A 137 -0.88 -0.36 0.85
N HIS A 138 0.16 0.48 0.75
CA HIS A 138 0.58 1.54 1.67
C HIS A 138 0.98 1.07 3.09
N THR A 139 0.20 0.19 3.73
CA THR A 139 0.51 -0.31 5.08
C THR A 139 1.66 -1.31 5.10
N HIS A 140 2.01 -1.90 3.96
CA HIS A 140 2.95 -3.01 3.80
C HIS A 140 2.59 -4.27 4.61
N GLN A 141 1.34 -4.38 5.06
CA GLN A 141 0.81 -5.51 5.82
C GLN A 141 -0.28 -6.20 5.00
N PRO A 142 -0.07 -7.43 4.52
CA PRO A 142 -1.06 -8.12 3.72
C PRO A 142 -2.21 -8.61 4.58
N TYR A 143 -3.45 -8.36 4.16
CA TYR A 143 -4.64 -8.91 4.81
C TYR A 143 -5.84 -8.95 3.87
N VAL A 144 -6.80 -9.79 4.20
CA VAL A 144 -8.15 -9.79 3.63
C VAL A 144 -9.14 -9.53 4.74
N ARG A 145 -9.97 -8.50 4.57
CA ARG A 145 -11.02 -8.14 5.53
C ARG A 145 -12.37 -8.18 4.83
N GLU A 146 -13.23 -9.07 5.30
CA GLU A 146 -14.62 -9.12 4.87
C GLU A 146 -15.48 -8.27 5.80
N LEU A 147 -16.22 -7.36 5.19
CA LEU A 147 -17.17 -6.49 5.84
C LEU A 147 -18.54 -7.07 5.51
N SER A 148 -18.98 -8.05 6.30
CA SER A 148 -20.25 -8.72 6.07
C SER A 148 -21.40 -7.75 6.34
N GLY A 149 -22.29 -7.63 5.37
CA GLY A 149 -23.52 -6.90 5.52
C GLY A 149 -24.40 -7.59 6.57
N GLY A 150 -24.73 -6.84 7.62
CA GLY A 150 -25.82 -7.20 8.49
C GLY A 150 -27.13 -6.63 7.94
N SER A 151 -28.27 -7.05 8.48
CA SER A 151 -29.50 -6.30 8.27
C SER A 151 -29.60 -5.18 9.33
N ILE A 152 -29.84 -3.97 8.88
CA ILE A 152 -30.19 -2.85 9.76
C ILE A 152 -31.70 -2.74 9.77
N ARG A 153 -32.28 -2.91 10.96
CA ARG A 153 -33.71 -2.67 11.17
C ARG A 153 -33.87 -1.28 11.76
N VAL A 154 -34.49 -0.39 11.00
CA VAL A 154 -34.85 0.96 11.47
C VAL A 154 -36.32 0.97 11.75
N SER A 155 -36.72 1.17 13.00
CA SER A 155 -38.10 1.45 13.36
C SER A 155 -38.24 2.96 13.66
N VAL A 156 -39.10 3.63 12.93
CA VAL A 156 -39.39 5.06 13.14
C VAL A 156 -40.80 5.19 13.72
N GLN A 157 -40.88 5.65 14.97
CA GLN A 157 -42.14 5.98 15.62
C GLN A 157 -42.34 7.51 15.55
N GLN A 158 -43.32 7.94 14.77
CA GLN A 158 -43.70 9.36 14.71
C GLN A 158 -44.69 9.69 15.84
N ARG A 159 -44.52 10.86 16.45
CA ARG A 159 -45.41 11.36 17.52
C ARG A 159 -46.84 11.51 16.98
N GLY A 160 -47.77 10.72 17.53
CA GLY A 160 -49.18 10.73 17.12
C GLY A 160 -49.59 9.65 16.13
N ASN A 161 -48.69 8.76 15.74
CA ASN A 161 -49.02 7.60 14.94
C ASN A 161 -48.67 6.32 15.71
N GLU A 162 -49.70 5.46 15.94
CA GLU A 162 -49.51 4.20 16.69
C GLU A 162 -48.79 3.10 15.86
N GLN A 163 -48.60 3.33 14.55
CA GLN A 163 -47.89 2.37 13.67
C GLN A 163 -46.46 2.83 13.44
N ALA A 164 -45.53 2.05 13.95
CA ALA A 164 -44.11 2.18 13.59
C ALA A 164 -43.89 1.69 12.14
N SER A 165 -43.22 2.48 11.32
CA SER A 165 -42.73 1.98 10.05
C SER A 165 -41.38 1.26 10.27
N GLU A 166 -41.32 -0.02 9.94
CA GLU A 166 -40.08 -0.80 9.97
C GLU A 166 -39.49 -0.86 8.57
N GLN A 167 -38.23 -0.49 8.45
CA GLN A 167 -37.44 -0.72 7.24
C GLN A 167 -36.27 -1.65 7.57
N GLU A 168 -36.16 -2.73 6.85
CA GLU A 168 -35.02 -3.62 6.89
C GLU A 168 -34.15 -3.39 5.66
N MET A 169 -32.90 -3.01 5.87
CA MET A 169 -31.92 -2.83 4.82
C MET A 169 -30.79 -3.86 5.01
N THR A 170 -30.63 -4.71 4.03
CA THR A 170 -29.50 -5.65 4.00
C THR A 170 -28.33 -4.96 3.33
N LEU A 171 -27.21 -4.86 4.05
CA LEU A 171 -25.96 -4.36 3.49
C LEU A 171 -25.26 -5.49 2.73
N PRO A 172 -24.88 -5.28 1.47
CA PRO A 172 -24.15 -6.28 0.72
C PRO A 172 -22.75 -6.50 1.34
N MET A 173 -22.18 -7.67 1.10
CA MET A 173 -20.82 -7.97 1.51
C MET A 173 -19.84 -7.07 0.75
N ARG A 174 -18.87 -6.52 1.47
CA ARG A 174 -17.75 -5.76 0.93
C ARG A 174 -16.43 -6.37 1.40
N ARG A 175 -15.38 -6.10 0.66
CA ARG A 175 -14.06 -6.66 0.98
C ARG A 175 -12.98 -5.58 0.82
N ILE A 176 -12.05 -5.55 1.77
CA ILE A 176 -10.78 -4.82 1.64
C ILE A 176 -9.67 -5.85 1.60
N VAL A 177 -8.79 -5.72 0.61
CA VAL A 177 -7.64 -6.60 0.39
C VAL A 177 -6.40 -5.74 0.32
N ASN A 178 -5.51 -5.90 1.28
CA ASN A 178 -4.21 -5.27 1.23
C ASN A 178 -3.17 -6.27 0.68
N ALA A 179 -2.44 -5.86 -0.35
CA ALA A 179 -1.48 -6.73 -1.02
C ALA A 179 -0.15 -6.87 -0.26
N GLY A 180 0.03 -6.10 0.81
CA GLY A 180 1.31 -6.02 1.50
C GLY A 180 2.35 -5.25 0.71
N SER A 181 3.56 -5.77 0.60
CA SER A 181 4.65 -5.12 -0.12
C SER A 181 5.57 -6.14 -0.78
N VAL A 182 6.01 -5.86 -2.00
CA VAL A 182 7.08 -6.63 -2.67
C VAL A 182 8.47 -6.10 -2.30
N GLY A 183 8.58 -4.83 -1.90
CA GLY A 183 9.84 -4.14 -1.65
C GLY A 183 10.21 -4.01 -0.18
N GLU A 184 9.24 -3.74 0.70
CA GLU A 184 9.49 -3.51 2.13
C GLU A 184 8.38 -4.15 2.98
N PRO A 185 8.35 -5.48 3.16
CA PRO A 185 7.35 -6.16 3.99
C PRO A 185 7.44 -5.74 5.46
N ARG A 186 6.28 -5.54 6.12
CA ARG A 186 6.19 -5.11 7.55
C ARG A 186 5.25 -6.00 8.37
N HIS A 187 5.12 -7.27 7.99
CA HIS A 187 4.17 -8.21 8.61
C HIS A 187 4.86 -9.35 9.39
N GLY A 188 6.13 -9.18 9.71
CA GLY A 188 6.92 -10.19 10.45
C GLY A 188 7.58 -11.24 9.58
N SER A 189 7.47 -11.11 8.25
CA SER A 189 8.15 -11.95 7.27
C SER A 189 9.04 -11.10 6.38
N THR A 190 10.16 -11.66 5.93
CA THR A 190 11.06 -11.01 4.96
C THR A 190 10.66 -11.27 3.51
N LYS A 191 9.60 -12.05 3.29
CA LYS A 191 9.13 -12.43 1.96
C LYS A 191 8.36 -11.30 1.29
N ALA A 192 8.57 -11.14 0.00
CA ALA A 192 7.75 -10.27 -0.82
C ALA A 192 6.32 -10.81 -0.89
N THR A 193 5.31 -9.93 -0.84
CA THR A 193 3.91 -10.34 -0.90
C THR A 193 3.19 -9.75 -2.08
N TYR A 194 2.26 -10.52 -2.62
CA TYR A 194 1.27 -10.07 -3.59
C TYR A 194 -0.04 -10.85 -3.43
N VAL A 195 -1.09 -10.40 -4.08
CA VAL A 195 -2.42 -11.02 -4.03
C VAL A 195 -2.79 -11.59 -5.38
N VAL A 196 -3.39 -12.78 -5.37
CA VAL A 196 -4.07 -13.36 -6.54
C VAL A 196 -5.58 -13.30 -6.30
N HIS A 197 -6.30 -12.77 -7.29
CA HIS A 197 -7.75 -12.74 -7.33
C HIS A 197 -8.25 -13.56 -8.52
N ASP A 198 -9.14 -14.50 -8.29
CA ASP A 198 -9.81 -15.26 -9.34
C ASP A 198 -11.10 -14.54 -9.74
N ASP A 199 -11.16 -14.04 -10.97
CA ASP A 199 -12.31 -13.27 -11.48
C ASP A 199 -13.59 -14.11 -11.61
N ASN A 200 -13.50 -15.44 -11.69
CA ASN A 200 -14.65 -16.32 -11.84
C ASN A 200 -15.27 -16.68 -10.48
N THR A 201 -14.42 -16.94 -9.48
CA THR A 201 -14.87 -17.39 -8.16
C THR A 201 -14.92 -16.27 -7.14
N GLY A 202 -14.23 -15.16 -7.38
CA GLY A 202 -14.01 -14.08 -6.42
C GLY A 202 -13.05 -14.47 -5.28
N GLU A 203 -12.38 -15.61 -5.39
CA GLU A 203 -11.40 -16.06 -4.40
C GLU A 203 -10.19 -15.13 -4.38
N VAL A 204 -9.70 -14.87 -3.17
CA VAL A 204 -8.52 -14.04 -2.92
C VAL A 204 -7.50 -14.83 -2.14
N SER A 205 -6.27 -14.90 -2.62
CA SER A 205 -5.16 -15.53 -1.91
C SER A 205 -3.95 -14.61 -1.83
N ILE A 206 -3.36 -14.54 -0.63
CA ILE A 206 -2.09 -13.84 -0.39
C ILE A 206 -0.96 -14.82 -0.71
N ARG A 207 0.00 -14.37 -1.49
CA ARG A 207 1.19 -15.13 -1.87
C ARG A 207 2.43 -14.50 -1.25
N GLU A 208 3.33 -15.35 -0.78
CA GLU A 208 4.63 -14.95 -0.25
C GLU A 208 5.74 -15.56 -1.12
N VAL A 209 6.73 -14.74 -1.49
CA VAL A 209 7.81 -15.13 -2.38
C VAL A 209 9.16 -14.86 -1.72
N ASP A 210 10.00 -15.88 -1.69
CA ASP A 210 11.39 -15.75 -1.26
C ASP A 210 12.23 -15.03 -2.32
N TYR A 211 13.14 -14.17 -1.88
CA TYR A 211 14.13 -13.51 -2.73
C TYR A 211 15.45 -13.33 -1.99
N ASP A 212 16.50 -12.89 -2.67
CA ASP A 212 17.81 -12.64 -2.03
C ASP A 212 17.81 -11.32 -1.25
N VAL A 213 17.23 -11.37 -0.04
CA VAL A 213 17.15 -10.24 0.89
C VAL A 213 18.54 -9.69 1.18
N ALA A 214 19.54 -10.58 1.39
CA ALA A 214 20.90 -10.15 1.72
C ALA A 214 21.55 -9.33 0.59
N LYS A 215 21.26 -9.67 -0.68
CA LYS A 215 21.71 -8.90 -1.84
C LYS A 215 21.11 -7.50 -1.83
N THR A 216 19.80 -7.38 -1.57
CA THR A 216 19.11 -6.10 -1.52
C THR A 216 19.62 -5.24 -0.35
N CYS A 217 19.80 -5.83 0.83
CA CYS A 217 20.38 -5.13 1.98
C CYS A 217 21.76 -4.54 1.67
N ARG A 218 22.65 -5.34 1.04
CA ARG A 218 23.96 -4.82 0.61
C ARG A 218 23.84 -3.67 -0.37
N ALA A 219 22.96 -3.79 -1.35
CA ALA A 219 22.75 -2.75 -2.35
C ALA A 219 22.23 -1.43 -1.73
N ILE A 220 21.36 -1.49 -0.71
CA ILE A 220 20.89 -0.31 0.05
C ILE A 220 22.08 0.40 0.72
N VAL A 221 22.92 -0.35 1.43
CA VAL A 221 24.08 0.20 2.13
C VAL A 221 25.12 0.77 1.16
N GLU A 222 25.43 0.03 0.10
CA GLU A 222 26.37 0.46 -0.95
C GLU A 222 25.89 1.72 -1.71
N ALA A 223 24.59 1.92 -1.81
CA ALA A 223 23.98 3.12 -2.40
C ALA A 223 24.03 4.34 -1.49
N GLY A 224 24.42 4.20 -0.23
CA GLY A 224 24.44 5.26 0.78
C GLY A 224 23.06 5.64 1.32
N LEU A 225 22.07 4.76 1.15
CA LEU A 225 20.76 4.89 1.81
C LEU A 225 20.88 4.56 3.30
N PRO A 226 19.98 5.06 4.16
CA PRO A 226 20.01 4.74 5.59
C PRO A 226 19.95 3.24 5.89
N ASP A 227 20.86 2.76 6.72
CA ASP A 227 21.02 1.33 7.08
C ASP A 227 19.73 0.72 7.65
N VAL A 228 18.87 1.54 8.25
CA VAL A 228 17.57 1.11 8.79
C VAL A 228 16.69 0.44 7.73
N PHE A 229 16.80 0.82 6.47
CA PHE A 229 16.02 0.20 5.40
C PHE A 229 16.51 -1.22 5.10
N ALA A 230 17.82 -1.46 5.14
CA ALA A 230 18.38 -2.80 5.08
C ALA A 230 17.97 -3.63 6.31
N TRP A 231 17.95 -3.00 7.51
CA TRP A 231 17.49 -3.67 8.73
C TRP A 231 16.01 -4.09 8.63
N ARG A 232 15.12 -3.22 8.16
CA ARG A 232 13.68 -3.52 7.94
C ARG A 232 13.50 -4.73 7.03
N LEU A 233 14.21 -4.78 5.92
CA LEU A 233 14.16 -5.92 5.00
C LEU A 233 14.63 -7.23 5.64
N SER A 234 15.70 -7.18 6.43
CA SER A 234 16.26 -8.38 7.06
C SER A 234 15.41 -8.91 8.23
N HIS A 235 14.47 -8.12 8.75
CA HIS A 235 13.62 -8.47 9.89
C HIS A 235 12.12 -8.55 9.55
N GLY A 236 11.67 -7.93 8.47
CA GLY A 236 10.26 -7.89 8.07
C GLY A 236 9.37 -7.02 8.97
N PHE A 237 9.97 -6.12 9.74
CA PHE A 237 9.26 -5.21 10.64
C PHE A 237 9.70 -3.77 10.45
N GLU A 238 8.84 -2.83 10.85
CA GLU A 238 9.24 -1.46 11.03
C GLU A 238 10.18 -1.32 12.23
N TYR A 239 11.24 -0.53 12.05
CA TYR A 239 12.20 -0.30 13.13
C TYR A 239 11.57 0.58 14.21
N ALA A 240 11.37 0.01 15.40
CA ALA A 240 10.97 0.76 16.57
C ALA A 240 12.20 1.45 17.16
N GLU A 241 12.36 2.75 16.90
CA GLU A 241 13.46 3.53 17.47
C GLU A 241 13.34 3.61 19.00
N ARG A 242 14.36 3.17 19.71
CA ARG A 242 14.48 3.41 21.14
C ARG A 242 15.07 4.81 21.35
N ALA A 243 14.65 5.48 22.42
CA ALA A 243 15.19 6.80 22.76
C ALA A 243 16.72 6.82 22.93
N GLU A 244 17.32 5.65 23.17
CA GLU A 244 18.77 5.45 23.35
C GLU A 244 19.54 5.46 22.02
N ASP A 245 18.91 5.13 20.90
CA ASP A 245 19.55 5.07 19.57
C ASP A 245 19.84 6.49 19.00
N ALA A 246 19.16 7.49 19.52
CA ALA A 246 19.39 8.90 19.13
C ALA A 246 20.74 9.46 19.57
N SER A 247 21.41 8.81 20.56
CA SER A 247 22.66 9.32 21.14
C SER A 247 23.92 8.84 20.41
N HIS A 248 23.85 7.79 19.56
CA HIS A 248 25.01 7.22 18.88
C HIS A 248 25.28 7.75 17.46
N VAL A 249 24.48 8.69 16.96
CA VAL A 249 24.63 9.25 15.59
C VAL A 249 25.57 10.46 15.54
N CYS A 250 26.06 10.95 16.68
CA CYS A 250 26.97 12.10 16.73
C CYS A 250 28.48 11.77 16.69
N GLU A 251 28.87 10.50 16.63
CA GLU A 251 30.29 10.11 16.63
C GLU A 251 30.61 9.07 15.52
N ARG A 252 30.45 9.45 14.24
CA ARG A 252 31.27 8.87 13.14
C ARG A 252 31.19 9.74 11.89
#